data_2633553661eb5caf4c8d5c5588ebd3fe
#
_entry.id   2633553661eb5caf4c8d5c5588ebd3fe
#
_cell.length_a   1.000
_cell.length_b   1.000
_cell.length_c   1.000
_cell.angle_alpha   90.00
_cell.angle_beta   90.00
_cell.angle_gamma   90.00
#
_symmetry.space_group_name_H-M   'P 1'
#
loop_
_entity.id
_entity.type
_entity.pdbx_description
1 polymer ?
#
loop_
_entity_poly.entity_id
_entity_poly.type
_entity_poly.pdbx_seq_one_letter_code
_entity_poly.pdbx_strand_id
1 'polypeptide(L)'
;MLAGPMFLELFLNTMLNNVDTLMLSHYDEYAVGAVGNANTIMFMMNILFNIIATATSVVVAQYLGAKRFDQMNMIYTLAVVVNLVFGLVLSAGFAAANPLIMDFLQVSPEMRPYSMIYIYIVGGGGFLMAVFNVMIQILRCNGYTKIGMYVTFAINIINIGGNYLFLYGPLTYLNMGVAGVAISTVAARLLAVIAVFIFFFVTKTGKISLKYLNPFPGALLSKMIKIGLPTAGENLTYNLYQTTLLSFVNGMGNDAVNARAYCNTLISFAMIFSNASAMSTQIITGHLVGAGKSDAAYKRVFKTLGTSMPITVALASLNAVLCRYSLHLFTDNENIIRLGQMIMIADIFVEIGRCLNMTFVSSLKAAGAYIFPLIMGILCNWGLGLTAGYTVGVLFGVGVAGIYAGTATDECIRGLIVMYYWYKKKWYGKSVVEKNDKVKTGGG
;
A
#
# COMPACT_ATOMS: atom_id res chain seq x y z
N MET A 1 16.58 -9.88 -6.36
CA MET A 1 17.28 -8.68 -5.89
C MET A 1 16.37 -7.45 -5.71
N LEU A 2 15.22 -7.32 -6.37
CA LEU A 2 14.32 -6.15 -6.21
C LEU A 2 13.50 -6.19 -4.90
N ALA A 3 13.06 -7.37 -4.46
CA ALA A 3 12.16 -7.51 -3.31
C ALA A 3 12.79 -7.13 -1.96
N GLY A 4 14.08 -7.39 -1.76
CA GLY A 4 14.76 -7.10 -0.48
C GLY A 4 14.72 -5.62 -0.09
N PRO A 5 15.18 -4.69 -0.95
CA PRO A 5 15.07 -3.26 -0.66
C PRO A 5 13.63 -2.78 -0.47
N MET A 6 12.66 -3.33 -1.23
CA MET A 6 11.24 -2.99 -1.07
C MET A 6 10.67 -3.50 0.25
N PHE A 7 11.10 -4.69 0.69
CA PHE A 7 10.72 -5.22 2.00
C PHE A 7 11.23 -4.31 3.13
N LEU A 8 12.52 -3.94 3.09
CA LEU A 8 13.11 -3.04 4.09
C LEU A 8 12.43 -1.67 4.10
N GLU A 9 12.09 -1.14 2.93
CA GLU A 9 11.37 0.13 2.82
C GLU A 9 9.98 0.06 3.48
N LEU A 10 9.19 -0.98 3.18
CA LEU A 10 7.87 -1.17 3.78
C LEU A 10 7.96 -1.42 5.29
N PHE A 11 8.94 -2.20 5.72
CA PHE A 11 9.21 -2.45 7.14
C PHE A 11 9.54 -1.16 7.89
N LEU A 12 10.44 -0.33 7.34
CA LEU A 12 10.81 0.96 7.93
C LEU A 12 9.61 1.91 8.02
N ASN A 13 8.74 1.95 7.00
CA ASN A 13 7.52 2.74 7.05
C ASN A 13 6.57 2.28 8.16
N THR A 14 6.43 0.98 8.37
CA THR A 14 5.60 0.44 9.45
C THR A 14 6.19 0.77 10.82
N MET A 15 7.51 0.65 10.97
CA MET A 15 8.20 1.02 12.22
C MET A 15 8.02 2.51 12.54
N LEU A 16 8.13 3.40 11.56
CA LEU A 16 7.97 4.84 11.78
C LEU A 16 6.60 5.17 12.38
N ASN A 17 5.52 4.65 11.78
CA ASN A 17 4.17 4.90 12.28
C ASN A 17 4.01 4.50 13.75
N ASN A 18 4.67 3.42 14.19
CA ASN A 18 4.64 2.98 15.58
C ASN A 18 5.47 3.91 16.49
N VAL A 19 6.62 4.40 16.02
CA VAL A 19 7.47 5.33 16.79
C VAL A 19 6.77 6.68 16.98
N ASP A 20 6.12 7.22 15.96
CA ASP A 20 5.35 8.47 16.07
C ASP A 20 4.26 8.36 17.15
N THR A 21 3.52 7.25 17.14
CA THR A 21 2.50 6.98 18.14
C THR A 21 3.08 6.86 19.54
N LEU A 22 4.21 6.17 19.69
CA LEU A 22 4.90 6.01 20.97
C LEU A 22 5.42 7.36 21.51
N MET A 23 5.99 8.21 20.65
CA MET A 23 6.46 9.53 21.07
C MET A 23 5.31 10.42 21.55
N LEU A 24 4.18 10.39 20.84
CA LEU A 24 2.99 11.15 21.25
C LEU A 24 2.36 10.63 22.55
N SER A 25 2.39 9.31 22.80
CA SER A 25 1.79 8.73 24.03
C SER A 25 2.47 9.18 25.31
N HIS A 26 3.76 9.55 25.23
CA HIS A 26 4.50 10.11 26.36
C HIS A 26 4.32 11.62 26.51
N TYR A 27 3.70 12.28 25.54
CA TYR A 27 3.47 13.72 25.56
C TYR A 27 2.07 14.09 26.08
N ASP A 28 1.02 13.51 25.48
CA ASP A 28 -0.38 13.79 25.83
C ASP A 28 -1.26 12.62 25.34
N GLU A 29 -2.10 12.09 26.23
CA GLU A 29 -3.00 10.98 25.94
C GLU A 29 -4.06 11.34 24.87
N TYR A 30 -4.61 12.57 24.92
CA TYR A 30 -5.55 13.05 23.90
C TYR A 30 -4.89 13.24 22.54
N ALA A 31 -3.61 13.61 22.51
CA ALA A 31 -2.85 13.76 21.27
C ALA A 31 -2.72 12.44 20.50
N VAL A 32 -2.53 11.31 21.21
CA VAL A 32 -2.46 9.98 20.58
C VAL A 32 -3.77 9.62 19.87
N GLY A 33 -4.90 9.77 20.60
CA GLY A 33 -6.22 9.49 20.02
C GLY A 33 -6.54 10.41 18.84
N ALA A 34 -6.18 11.70 18.96
CA ALA A 34 -6.38 12.70 17.92
C ALA A 34 -5.58 12.37 16.63
N VAL A 35 -4.30 12.03 16.77
CA VAL A 35 -3.44 11.64 15.63
C VAL A 35 -3.87 10.29 15.08
N GLY A 36 -4.35 9.35 15.91
CA GLY A 36 -4.94 8.09 15.47
C GLY A 36 -6.15 8.29 14.53
N ASN A 37 -7.06 9.19 14.90
CA ASN A 37 -8.20 9.59 14.05
C ASN A 37 -7.73 10.22 12.74
N ALA A 38 -6.77 11.15 12.81
CA ALA A 38 -6.20 11.79 11.64
C ALA A 38 -5.49 10.79 10.71
N ASN A 39 -4.76 9.82 11.25
CA ASN A 39 -4.08 8.78 10.48
C ASN A 39 -5.05 7.90 9.68
N THR A 40 -6.28 7.68 10.17
CA THR A 40 -7.33 6.99 9.40
C THR A 40 -7.65 7.75 8.12
N ILE A 41 -7.76 9.07 8.19
CA ILE A 41 -7.99 9.94 7.02
C ILE A 41 -6.77 9.96 6.11
N MET A 42 -5.55 10.06 6.67
CA MET A 42 -4.31 10.00 5.88
C MET A 42 -4.15 8.68 5.14
N PHE A 43 -4.60 7.58 5.73
CA PHE A 43 -4.62 6.28 5.08
C PHE A 43 -5.56 6.26 3.86
N MET A 44 -6.76 6.82 3.97
CA MET A 44 -7.69 6.96 2.84
C MET A 44 -7.11 7.85 1.74
N MET A 45 -6.50 8.98 2.09
CA MET A 45 -5.80 9.85 1.13
C MET A 45 -4.67 9.09 0.42
N ASN A 46 -3.90 8.28 1.14
CA ASN A 46 -2.81 7.50 0.55
C ASN A 46 -3.32 6.47 -0.49
N ILE A 47 -4.45 5.82 -0.23
CA ILE A 47 -5.09 4.93 -1.23
C ILE A 47 -5.39 5.71 -2.52
N LEU A 48 -5.95 6.91 -2.40
CA LEU A 48 -6.27 7.77 -3.55
C LEU A 48 -4.99 8.21 -4.29
N PHE A 49 -3.94 8.63 -3.59
CA PHE A 49 -2.66 9.00 -4.19
C PHE A 49 -1.98 7.84 -4.93
N ASN A 50 -2.19 6.61 -4.47
CA ASN A 50 -1.62 5.42 -5.10
C ASN A 50 -2.34 5.00 -6.40
N ILE A 51 -3.50 5.55 -6.74
CA ILE A 51 -4.23 5.24 -7.98
C ILE A 51 -3.33 5.44 -9.20
N ILE A 52 -2.85 6.66 -9.37
CA ILE A 52 -2.04 7.06 -10.52
C ILE A 52 -0.62 6.52 -10.39
N ALA A 53 -0.05 6.45 -9.18
CA ALA A 53 1.28 5.89 -8.95
C ALA A 53 1.37 4.41 -9.35
N THR A 54 0.36 3.61 -9.04
CA THR A 54 0.30 2.19 -9.45
C THR A 54 0.13 2.05 -10.96
N ALA A 55 -0.74 2.85 -11.57
CA ALA A 55 -0.91 2.88 -13.03
C ALA A 55 0.39 3.28 -13.72
N THR A 56 1.11 4.27 -13.17
CA THR A 56 2.42 4.71 -13.66
C THR A 56 3.42 3.55 -13.65
N SER A 57 3.47 2.76 -12.56
CA SER A 57 4.36 1.59 -12.46
C SER A 57 4.12 0.59 -13.61
N VAL A 58 2.85 0.30 -13.93
CA VAL A 58 2.50 -0.62 -15.02
C VAL A 58 2.92 -0.06 -16.39
N VAL A 59 2.57 1.21 -16.66
CA VAL A 59 2.89 1.84 -17.94
C VAL A 59 4.40 1.97 -18.12
N VAL A 60 5.11 2.51 -17.13
CA VAL A 60 6.57 2.68 -17.17
C VAL A 60 7.28 1.35 -17.38
N ALA A 61 6.91 0.29 -16.62
CA ALA A 61 7.55 -1.01 -16.76
C ALA A 61 7.34 -1.61 -18.17
N GLN A 62 6.14 -1.51 -18.73
CA GLN A 62 5.86 -2.03 -20.07
C GLN A 62 6.56 -1.24 -21.17
N TYR A 63 6.57 0.11 -21.11
CA TYR A 63 7.25 0.94 -22.12
C TYR A 63 8.77 0.78 -22.05
N LEU A 64 9.36 0.65 -20.86
CA LEU A 64 10.78 0.30 -20.70
C LEU A 64 11.08 -1.08 -21.29
N GLY A 65 10.22 -2.07 -21.01
CA GLY A 65 10.33 -3.40 -21.58
C GLY A 65 10.26 -3.42 -23.11
N ALA A 66 9.39 -2.58 -23.69
CA ALA A 66 9.24 -2.38 -25.13
C ALA A 66 10.38 -1.54 -25.75
N LYS A 67 11.32 -1.02 -24.93
CA LYS A 67 12.42 -0.12 -25.34
C LYS A 67 11.93 1.18 -26.00
N ARG A 68 10.74 1.69 -25.59
CA ARG A 68 10.17 2.94 -26.07
C ARG A 68 10.73 4.14 -25.28
N PHE A 69 12.04 4.32 -25.32
CA PHE A 69 12.75 5.36 -24.56
C PHE A 69 12.39 6.79 -25.02
N ASP A 70 11.97 6.95 -26.28
CA ASP A 70 11.46 8.20 -26.85
C ASP A 70 10.26 8.76 -26.11
N GLN A 71 9.38 7.90 -25.57
CA GLN A 71 8.16 8.29 -24.89
C GLN A 71 8.31 8.41 -23.36
N MET A 72 9.44 7.98 -22.81
CA MET A 72 9.62 7.91 -21.35
C MET A 72 9.54 9.28 -20.67
N ASN A 73 10.16 10.31 -21.25
CA ASN A 73 10.12 11.66 -20.67
C ASN A 73 8.70 12.23 -20.62
N MET A 74 7.87 11.94 -21.63
CA MET A 74 6.46 12.30 -21.66
C MET A 74 5.69 11.55 -20.58
N ILE A 75 5.91 10.22 -20.44
CA ILE A 75 5.25 9.38 -19.42
C ILE A 75 5.61 9.87 -18.01
N TYR A 76 6.90 10.12 -17.74
CA TYR A 76 7.36 10.61 -16.44
C TYR A 76 6.76 11.98 -16.11
N THR A 77 6.80 12.92 -17.08
CA THR A 77 6.24 14.26 -16.88
C THR A 77 4.74 14.19 -16.63
N LEU A 78 4.00 13.44 -17.44
CA LEU A 78 2.55 13.28 -17.27
C LEU A 78 2.24 12.70 -15.90
N ALA A 79 2.91 11.61 -15.50
CA ALA A 79 2.69 10.94 -14.22
C ALA A 79 2.91 11.89 -13.04
N VAL A 80 4.01 12.65 -13.05
CA VAL A 80 4.34 13.61 -11.98
C VAL A 80 3.34 14.76 -11.93
N VAL A 81 3.03 15.38 -13.08
CA VAL A 81 2.12 16.52 -13.15
C VAL A 81 0.71 16.11 -12.73
N VAL A 82 0.22 14.98 -13.22
CA VAL A 82 -1.13 14.50 -12.86
C VAL A 82 -1.21 14.15 -11.37
N ASN A 83 -0.18 13.49 -10.79
CA ASN A 83 -0.15 13.23 -9.35
C ASN A 83 -0.05 14.51 -8.52
N LEU A 84 0.73 15.51 -8.97
CA LEU A 84 0.82 16.79 -8.29
C LEU A 84 -0.53 17.50 -8.29
N VAL A 85 -1.18 17.65 -9.46
CA VAL A 85 -2.50 18.31 -9.55
C VAL A 85 -3.55 17.56 -8.77
N PHE A 86 -3.63 16.24 -8.92
CA PHE A 86 -4.56 15.41 -8.18
C PHE A 86 -4.30 15.46 -6.67
N GLY A 87 -3.02 15.42 -6.27
CA GLY A 87 -2.60 15.56 -4.89
C GLY A 87 -2.98 16.92 -4.29
N LEU A 88 -2.78 18.02 -5.02
CA LEU A 88 -3.18 19.37 -4.60
C LEU A 88 -4.70 19.49 -4.42
N VAL A 89 -5.47 18.98 -5.40
CA VAL A 89 -6.94 19.01 -5.34
C VAL A 89 -7.46 18.21 -4.14
N LEU A 90 -6.95 17.00 -3.93
CA LEU A 90 -7.33 16.18 -2.79
C LEU A 90 -6.89 16.81 -1.46
N SER A 91 -5.66 17.31 -1.36
CA SER A 91 -5.17 17.96 -0.14
C SER A 91 -6.00 19.18 0.23
N ALA A 92 -6.34 20.03 -0.75
CA ALA A 92 -7.22 21.16 -0.53
C ALA A 92 -8.64 20.72 -0.16
N GLY A 93 -9.17 19.69 -0.82
CA GLY A 93 -10.50 19.13 -0.52
C GLY A 93 -10.59 18.56 0.90
N PHE A 94 -9.62 17.78 1.34
CA PHE A 94 -9.58 17.26 2.71
C PHE A 94 -9.36 18.36 3.76
N ALA A 95 -8.54 19.36 3.47
CA ALA A 95 -8.38 20.51 4.35
C ALA A 95 -9.68 21.31 4.47
N ALA A 96 -10.39 21.57 3.37
CA ALA A 96 -11.67 22.26 3.38
C ALA A 96 -12.77 21.45 4.07
N ALA A 97 -12.81 20.13 3.89
CA ALA A 97 -13.78 19.23 4.50
C ALA A 97 -13.45 18.84 5.95
N ASN A 98 -12.30 19.28 6.50
CA ASN A 98 -11.81 18.86 7.80
C ASN A 98 -12.86 19.00 8.93
N PRO A 99 -13.58 20.11 9.09
CA PRO A 99 -14.62 20.22 10.13
C PRO A 99 -15.73 19.16 9.97
N LEU A 100 -16.20 18.93 8.73
CA LEU A 100 -17.22 17.93 8.42
C LEU A 100 -16.74 16.50 8.69
N ILE A 101 -15.46 16.23 8.41
CA ILE A 101 -14.85 14.93 8.70
C ILE A 101 -14.81 14.69 10.22
N MET A 102 -14.46 15.69 11.01
CA MET A 102 -14.46 15.58 12.48
C MET A 102 -15.86 15.31 13.03
N ASP A 103 -16.88 15.98 12.49
CA ASP A 103 -18.27 15.75 12.88
C ASP A 103 -18.72 14.33 12.48
N PHE A 104 -18.39 13.87 11.28
CA PHE A 104 -18.71 12.52 10.84
C PHE A 104 -18.05 11.43 11.67
N LEU A 105 -16.79 11.64 12.08
CA LEU A 105 -16.05 10.71 12.95
C LEU A 105 -16.44 10.81 14.41
N GLN A 106 -17.31 11.75 14.78
CA GLN A 106 -17.74 12.01 16.17
C GLN A 106 -16.55 12.18 17.13
N VAL A 107 -15.51 12.90 16.66
CA VAL A 107 -14.30 13.14 17.45
C VAL A 107 -14.65 13.99 18.69
N SER A 108 -14.20 13.54 19.87
CA SER A 108 -14.48 14.24 21.12
C SER A 108 -13.99 15.69 21.11
N PRO A 109 -14.65 16.61 21.84
CA PRO A 109 -14.26 18.03 21.88
C PRO A 109 -12.80 18.25 22.29
N GLU A 110 -12.26 17.39 23.18
CA GLU A 110 -10.89 17.47 23.69
C GLU A 110 -9.86 17.10 22.61
N MET A 111 -10.16 16.10 21.76
CA MET A 111 -9.25 15.62 20.68
C MET A 111 -9.39 16.44 19.41
N ARG A 112 -10.54 17.09 19.20
CA ARG A 112 -10.88 17.80 17.94
C ARG A 112 -9.84 18.84 17.51
N PRO A 113 -9.34 19.75 18.38
CA PRO A 113 -8.35 20.74 18.00
C PRO A 113 -7.04 20.09 17.48
N TYR A 114 -6.58 19.03 18.16
CA TYR A 114 -5.37 18.29 17.76
C TYR A 114 -5.55 17.58 16.43
N SER A 115 -6.67 16.88 16.23
CA SER A 115 -6.97 16.19 14.95
C SER A 115 -7.07 17.18 13.80
N MET A 116 -7.76 18.32 14.00
CA MET A 116 -7.93 19.35 12.98
C MET A 116 -6.59 19.95 12.55
N ILE A 117 -5.73 20.34 13.51
CA ILE A 117 -4.43 20.95 13.18
C ILE A 117 -3.52 19.96 12.46
N TYR A 118 -3.56 18.68 12.86
CA TYR A 118 -2.80 17.62 12.19
C TYR A 118 -3.25 17.43 10.74
N ILE A 119 -4.55 17.38 10.47
CA ILE A 119 -5.10 17.24 9.12
C ILE A 119 -4.82 18.48 8.27
N TYR A 120 -4.92 19.69 8.85
CA TYR A 120 -4.57 20.92 8.10
C TYR A 120 -3.12 20.90 7.64
N ILE A 121 -2.19 20.50 8.49
CA ILE A 121 -0.76 20.52 8.18
C ILE A 121 -0.39 19.29 7.32
N VAL A 122 -0.65 18.08 7.82
CA VAL A 122 -0.21 16.83 7.13
C VAL A 122 -1.08 16.52 5.92
N GLY A 123 -2.39 16.74 6.02
CA GLY A 123 -3.34 16.58 4.92
C GLY A 123 -3.15 17.65 3.85
N GLY A 124 -2.97 18.93 4.25
CA GLY A 124 -2.63 20.02 3.34
C GLY A 124 -1.31 19.79 2.60
N GLY A 125 -0.32 19.18 3.28
CA GLY A 125 0.94 18.72 2.67
C GLY A 125 0.85 17.39 1.93
N GLY A 126 -0.33 16.77 1.82
CA GLY A 126 -0.53 15.43 1.24
C GLY A 126 -0.08 15.29 -0.21
N PHE A 127 -0.13 16.37 -1.00
CA PHE A 127 0.39 16.39 -2.37
C PHE A 127 1.86 15.99 -2.47
N LEU A 128 2.68 16.24 -1.44
CA LEU A 128 4.07 15.77 -1.38
C LEU A 128 4.14 14.25 -1.38
N MET A 129 3.22 13.59 -0.65
CA MET A 129 3.11 12.13 -0.64
C MET A 129 2.71 11.58 -2.02
N ALA A 130 1.78 12.24 -2.72
CA ALA A 130 1.37 11.84 -4.06
C ALA A 130 2.55 11.91 -5.04
N VAL A 131 3.33 13.00 -5.01
CA VAL A 131 4.52 13.17 -5.84
C VAL A 131 5.61 12.17 -5.46
N PHE A 132 5.86 11.96 -4.16
CA PHE A 132 6.82 10.97 -3.68
C PHE A 132 6.48 9.57 -4.19
N ASN A 133 5.22 9.13 -4.02
CA ASN A 133 4.77 7.79 -4.44
C ASN A 133 5.01 7.55 -5.93
N VAL A 134 4.68 8.50 -6.80
CA VAL A 134 4.90 8.34 -8.25
C VAL A 134 6.37 8.33 -8.61
N MET A 135 7.19 9.20 -8.00
CA MET A 135 8.63 9.26 -8.27
C MET A 135 9.34 7.98 -7.84
N ILE A 136 9.00 7.42 -6.68
CA ILE A 136 9.53 6.13 -6.22
C ILE A 136 9.14 5.00 -7.18
N GLN A 137 7.90 4.96 -7.67
CA GLN A 137 7.49 3.96 -8.65
C GLN A 137 8.28 4.07 -9.96
N ILE A 138 8.51 5.30 -10.44
CA ILE A 138 9.34 5.53 -11.63
C ILE A 138 10.76 5.00 -11.40
N LEU A 139 11.40 5.34 -10.27
CA LEU A 139 12.75 4.88 -9.94
C LEU A 139 12.84 3.36 -9.80
N ARG A 140 11.86 2.73 -9.15
CA ARG A 140 11.77 1.26 -9.01
C ARG A 140 11.66 0.57 -10.36
N CYS A 141 10.82 1.07 -11.27
CA CYS A 141 10.68 0.53 -12.62
C CYS A 141 11.98 0.65 -13.43
N ASN A 142 12.79 1.68 -13.19
CA ASN A 142 14.11 1.86 -13.79
C ASN A 142 15.23 1.06 -13.08
N GLY A 143 14.89 0.21 -12.10
CA GLY A 143 15.84 -0.68 -11.41
C GLY A 143 16.46 -0.07 -10.14
N TYR A 144 16.16 1.17 -9.80
CA TYR A 144 16.73 1.89 -8.65
C TYR A 144 15.95 1.64 -7.35
N THR A 145 15.65 0.39 -7.02
CA THR A 145 14.84 0.03 -5.85
C THR A 145 15.49 0.37 -4.51
N LYS A 146 16.82 0.39 -4.44
CA LYS A 146 17.55 0.76 -3.22
C LYS A 146 17.35 2.23 -2.82
N ILE A 147 17.07 3.10 -3.79
CA ILE A 147 16.85 4.53 -3.51
C ILE A 147 15.65 4.73 -2.61
N GLY A 148 14.53 4.01 -2.89
CA GLY A 148 13.36 4.06 -2.01
C GLY A 148 13.69 3.71 -0.57
N MET A 149 14.42 2.63 -0.36
CA MET A 149 14.87 2.21 0.97
C MET A 149 15.73 3.27 1.68
N TYR A 150 16.74 3.84 1.00
CA TYR A 150 17.62 4.84 1.61
C TYR A 150 16.89 6.15 1.92
N VAL A 151 16.03 6.60 1.01
CA VAL A 151 15.23 7.81 1.23
C VAL A 151 14.25 7.60 2.39
N THR A 152 13.54 6.48 2.43
CA THR A 152 12.64 6.16 3.54
C THR A 152 13.38 6.08 4.87
N PHE A 153 14.56 5.48 4.93
CA PHE A 153 15.38 5.44 6.14
C PHE A 153 15.77 6.84 6.61
N ALA A 154 16.25 7.69 5.69
CA ALA A 154 16.62 9.06 6.00
C ALA A 154 15.44 9.90 6.50
N ILE A 155 14.27 9.76 5.83
CA ILE A 155 13.03 10.45 6.25
C ILE A 155 12.64 10.05 7.66
N ASN A 156 12.71 8.76 8.00
CA ASN A 156 12.34 8.25 9.32
C ASN A 156 13.23 8.87 10.40
N ILE A 157 14.55 8.95 10.17
CA ILE A 157 15.47 9.59 11.11
C ILE A 157 15.16 11.08 11.25
N ILE A 158 14.92 11.79 10.15
CA ILE A 158 14.60 13.23 10.15
C ILE A 158 13.27 13.47 10.88
N ASN A 159 12.26 12.64 10.63
CA ASN A 159 10.96 12.76 11.28
C ASN A 159 11.05 12.52 12.80
N ILE A 160 11.71 11.41 13.22
CA ILE A 160 11.93 11.11 14.64
C ILE A 160 12.71 12.24 15.32
N GLY A 161 13.79 12.71 14.67
CA GLY A 161 14.58 13.83 15.18
C GLY A 161 13.76 15.13 15.30
N GLY A 162 12.94 15.43 14.30
CA GLY A 162 12.04 16.57 14.31
C GLY A 162 10.97 16.46 15.40
N ASN A 163 10.35 15.30 15.56
CA ASN A 163 9.39 15.03 16.64
C ASN A 163 10.05 15.23 18.01
N TYR A 164 11.27 14.71 18.20
CA TYR A 164 12.02 14.91 19.43
C TYR A 164 12.28 16.39 19.71
N LEU A 165 12.69 17.16 18.71
CA LEU A 165 12.96 18.61 18.86
C LEU A 165 11.73 19.38 19.34
N PHE A 166 10.54 19.08 18.82
CA PHE A 166 9.30 19.77 19.17
C PHE A 166 8.66 19.27 20.48
N LEU A 167 8.76 17.96 20.77
CA LEU A 167 8.07 17.38 21.94
C LEU A 167 8.95 17.43 23.22
N TYR A 168 10.26 17.20 23.09
CA TYR A 168 11.16 16.98 24.23
C TYR A 168 12.44 17.83 24.19
N GLY A 169 12.75 18.39 23.01
CA GLY A 169 14.00 19.10 22.76
C GLY A 169 13.91 20.62 22.89
N PRO A 170 14.88 21.33 22.30
CA PRO A 170 15.02 22.78 22.45
C PRO A 170 13.85 23.59 21.85
N LEU A 171 13.00 23.00 21.00
CA LEU A 171 11.83 23.70 20.43
C LEU A 171 10.55 23.52 21.25
N THR A 172 10.60 22.85 22.38
CA THR A 172 9.44 22.66 23.30
C THR A 172 8.90 24.00 23.80
N TYR A 173 9.74 25.04 23.92
CA TYR A 173 9.32 26.40 24.32
C TYR A 173 8.28 27.01 23.38
N LEU A 174 8.17 26.54 22.13
CA LEU A 174 7.16 26.99 21.17
C LEU A 174 5.76 26.43 21.47
N ASN A 175 5.63 25.47 22.39
CA ASN A 175 4.38 24.82 22.79
C ASN A 175 3.56 24.29 21.60
N MET A 176 4.24 23.78 20.54
CA MET A 176 3.58 23.35 19.30
C MET A 176 2.99 21.94 19.38
N GLY A 177 3.46 21.09 20.30
CA GLY A 177 2.90 19.74 20.52
C GLY A 177 2.62 18.97 19.22
N VAL A 178 1.34 18.63 19.01
CA VAL A 178 0.88 17.91 17.81
C VAL A 178 1.17 18.67 16.51
N ALA A 179 1.10 20.02 16.54
CA ALA A 179 1.45 20.83 15.35
C ALA A 179 2.94 20.69 14.98
N GLY A 180 3.82 20.60 16.00
CA GLY A 180 5.26 20.37 15.78
C GLY A 180 5.53 19.01 15.13
N VAL A 181 4.87 17.96 15.57
CA VAL A 181 4.93 16.60 14.95
C VAL A 181 4.42 16.64 13.52
N ALA A 182 3.31 17.35 13.26
CA ALA A 182 2.76 17.51 11.92
C ALA A 182 3.73 18.25 10.98
N ILE A 183 4.36 19.33 11.45
CA ILE A 183 5.38 20.08 10.68
C ILE A 183 6.59 19.21 10.41
N SER A 184 7.08 18.46 11.40
CA SER A 184 8.19 17.51 11.24
C SER A 184 7.88 16.50 10.13
N THR A 185 6.68 15.94 10.13
CA THR A 185 6.22 14.98 9.11
C THR A 185 6.21 15.59 7.70
N VAL A 186 5.67 16.81 7.55
CA VAL A 186 5.61 17.49 6.24
C VAL A 186 7.00 17.91 5.78
N ALA A 187 7.86 18.41 6.68
CA ALA A 187 9.25 18.76 6.37
C ALA A 187 10.04 17.53 5.91
N ALA A 188 9.92 16.40 6.61
CA ALA A 188 10.54 15.14 6.23
C ALA A 188 10.07 14.68 4.83
N ARG A 189 8.76 14.77 4.53
CA ARG A 189 8.20 14.45 3.22
C ARG A 189 8.70 15.38 2.11
N LEU A 190 8.85 16.67 2.40
CA LEU A 190 9.41 17.63 1.44
C LEU A 190 10.87 17.28 1.10
N LEU A 191 11.68 16.99 2.11
CA LEU A 191 13.06 16.54 1.91
C LEU A 191 13.13 15.23 1.13
N ALA A 192 12.18 14.32 1.37
CA ALA A 192 12.03 13.09 0.58
C ALA A 192 11.80 13.37 -0.90
N VAL A 193 10.84 14.24 -1.20
CA VAL A 193 10.53 14.64 -2.59
C VAL A 193 11.77 15.24 -3.25
N ILE A 194 12.45 16.15 -2.57
CA ILE A 194 13.69 16.75 -3.08
C ILE A 194 14.74 15.66 -3.35
N ALA A 195 14.94 14.73 -2.41
CA ALA A 195 15.92 13.65 -2.57
C ALA A 195 15.61 12.76 -3.78
N VAL A 196 14.35 12.32 -3.96
CA VAL A 196 14.00 11.45 -5.11
C VAL A 196 14.14 12.19 -6.45
N PHE A 197 13.88 13.51 -6.52
CA PHE A 197 14.16 14.31 -7.71
C PHE A 197 15.66 14.40 -7.98
N ILE A 198 16.48 14.68 -6.97
CA ILE A 198 17.94 14.69 -7.10
C ILE A 198 18.43 13.34 -7.64
N PHE A 199 18.00 12.23 -7.06
CA PHE A 199 18.37 10.90 -7.54
C PHE A 199 17.89 10.65 -8.98
N PHE A 200 16.68 11.07 -9.33
CA PHE A 200 16.15 10.94 -10.69
C PHE A 200 17.06 11.62 -11.73
N PHE A 201 17.54 12.82 -11.44
CA PHE A 201 18.42 13.57 -12.35
C PHE A 201 19.87 13.04 -12.31
N VAL A 202 20.40 12.70 -11.15
CA VAL A 202 21.77 12.16 -11.00
C VAL A 202 21.90 10.80 -11.70
N THR A 203 20.89 9.94 -11.60
CA THR A 203 20.87 8.64 -12.30
C THR A 203 20.57 8.76 -13.78
N LYS A 204 20.35 9.98 -14.29
CA LYS A 204 20.01 10.23 -15.69
C LYS A 204 18.83 9.37 -16.18
N THR A 205 17.87 9.09 -15.28
CA THR A 205 16.69 8.26 -15.56
C THR A 205 15.84 8.87 -16.68
N GLY A 206 15.76 10.21 -16.76
CA GLY A 206 15.02 10.94 -17.78
C GLY A 206 14.99 12.43 -17.52
N LYS A 207 14.10 13.11 -18.24
CA LYS A 207 13.84 14.54 -18.10
C LYS A 207 12.37 14.77 -17.77
N ILE A 208 12.09 15.71 -16.87
CA ILE A 208 10.75 16.19 -16.56
C ILE A 208 10.64 17.63 -17.04
N SER A 209 9.75 17.89 -17.99
CA SER A 209 9.52 19.23 -18.53
C SER A 209 8.11 19.31 -19.12
N LEU A 210 7.39 20.39 -18.83
CA LEU A 210 6.05 20.63 -19.37
C LEU A 210 6.01 20.66 -20.91
N LYS A 211 7.16 20.88 -21.57
CA LYS A 211 7.27 20.80 -23.04
C LYS A 211 6.88 19.44 -23.60
N TYR A 212 7.08 18.34 -22.82
CA TYR A 212 6.70 16.99 -23.23
C TYR A 212 5.18 16.74 -23.18
N LEU A 213 4.41 17.67 -22.62
CA LEU A 213 2.94 17.61 -22.60
C LEU A 213 2.29 18.43 -23.72
N ASN A 214 3.06 18.92 -24.68
CA ASN A 214 2.52 19.64 -25.84
C ASN A 214 2.88 18.86 -27.13
N PRO A 215 1.89 18.27 -27.86
CA PRO A 215 0.45 18.24 -27.51
C PRO A 215 0.14 17.37 -26.29
N PHE A 216 -0.97 17.68 -25.59
CA PHE A 216 -1.34 16.96 -24.36
C PHE A 216 -1.65 15.48 -24.64
N PRO A 217 -0.97 14.51 -23.96
CA PRO A 217 -1.10 13.10 -24.25
C PRO A 217 -2.34 12.47 -23.58
N GLY A 218 -3.55 12.93 -23.96
CA GLY A 218 -4.82 12.49 -23.36
C GLY A 218 -5.07 10.98 -23.47
N ALA A 219 -4.62 10.35 -24.55
CA ALA A 219 -4.74 8.91 -24.72
C ALA A 219 -3.93 8.13 -23.66
N LEU A 220 -2.73 8.63 -23.31
CA LEU A 220 -1.88 8.04 -22.27
C LEU A 220 -2.51 8.24 -20.88
N LEU A 221 -3.03 9.44 -20.59
CA LEU A 221 -3.75 9.71 -19.35
C LEU A 221 -4.96 8.78 -19.20
N SER A 222 -5.75 8.61 -20.25
CA SER A 222 -6.89 7.68 -20.27
C SER A 222 -6.46 6.23 -19.97
N LYS A 223 -5.33 5.78 -20.53
CA LYS A 223 -4.74 4.45 -20.20
C LYS A 223 -4.39 4.36 -18.72
N MET A 224 -3.75 5.37 -18.15
CA MET A 224 -3.38 5.40 -16.73
C MET A 224 -4.61 5.36 -15.81
N ILE A 225 -5.65 6.13 -16.12
CA ILE A 225 -6.92 6.14 -15.36
C ILE A 225 -7.60 4.77 -15.45
N LYS A 226 -7.67 4.16 -16.65
CA LYS A 226 -8.27 2.84 -16.86
C LYS A 226 -7.58 1.73 -16.08
N ILE A 227 -6.29 1.86 -15.77
CA ILE A 227 -5.53 0.91 -14.93
C ILE A 227 -5.70 1.26 -13.44
N GLY A 228 -5.58 2.54 -13.11
CA GLY A 228 -5.55 3.02 -11.74
C GLY A 228 -6.89 2.89 -11.04
N LEU A 229 -7.98 3.28 -11.70
CA LEU A 229 -9.32 3.29 -11.10
C LEU A 229 -9.81 1.90 -10.68
N PRO A 230 -9.71 0.83 -11.51
CA PRO A 230 -10.04 -0.52 -11.06
C PRO A 230 -9.15 -1.01 -9.90
N THR A 231 -7.87 -0.66 -9.91
CA THR A 231 -6.95 -1.02 -8.83
C THR A 231 -7.33 -0.35 -7.50
N ALA A 232 -7.73 0.92 -7.56
CA ALA A 232 -8.23 1.62 -6.39
C ALA A 232 -9.57 1.05 -5.90
N GLY A 233 -10.48 0.74 -6.82
CA GLY A 233 -11.76 0.09 -6.50
C GLY A 233 -11.58 -1.24 -5.78
N GLU A 234 -10.61 -2.05 -6.20
CA GLU A 234 -10.24 -3.30 -5.52
C GLU A 234 -9.75 -3.05 -4.09
N ASN A 235 -8.84 -2.09 -3.90
CA ASN A 235 -8.32 -1.74 -2.57
C ASN A 235 -9.43 -1.18 -1.66
N LEU A 236 -10.30 -0.32 -2.20
CA LEU A 236 -11.42 0.24 -1.45
C LEU A 236 -12.40 -0.86 -1.01
N THR A 237 -12.77 -1.74 -1.94
CA THR A 237 -13.66 -2.88 -1.68
C THR A 237 -13.08 -3.81 -0.60
N TYR A 238 -11.77 -4.09 -0.67
CA TYR A 238 -11.09 -4.90 0.34
C TYR A 238 -11.10 -4.22 1.72
N ASN A 239 -10.86 -2.91 1.79
CA ASN A 239 -10.92 -2.18 3.07
C ASN A 239 -12.33 -2.15 3.66
N LEU A 240 -13.38 -1.95 2.83
CA LEU A 240 -14.76 -2.01 3.27
C LEU A 240 -15.11 -3.40 3.80
N TYR A 241 -14.69 -4.46 3.11
CA TYR A 241 -14.84 -5.85 3.55
C TYR A 241 -14.17 -6.07 4.93
N GLN A 242 -12.92 -5.65 5.11
CA GLN A 242 -12.21 -5.78 6.39
C GLN A 242 -12.88 -4.98 7.53
N THR A 243 -13.44 -3.82 7.22
CA THR A 243 -14.22 -3.02 8.18
C THR A 243 -15.51 -3.73 8.58
N THR A 244 -16.19 -4.37 7.63
CA THR A 244 -17.39 -5.16 7.91
C THR A 244 -17.07 -6.39 8.78
N LEU A 245 -15.96 -7.08 8.52
CA LEU A 245 -15.48 -8.16 9.38
C LEU A 245 -15.15 -7.66 10.80
N LEU A 246 -14.58 -6.45 10.92
CA LEU A 246 -14.32 -5.85 12.23
C LEU A 246 -15.62 -5.62 13.00
N SER A 247 -16.71 -5.20 12.34
CA SER A 247 -17.99 -4.99 13.02
C SER A 247 -18.55 -6.30 13.61
N PHE A 248 -18.32 -7.44 12.95
CA PHE A 248 -18.69 -8.74 13.51
C PHE A 248 -17.84 -9.09 14.74
N VAL A 249 -16.54 -8.83 14.69
CA VAL A 249 -15.64 -9.07 15.84
C VAL A 249 -16.01 -8.17 17.02
N ASN A 250 -16.40 -6.91 16.78
CA ASN A 250 -16.88 -6.00 17.83
C ASN A 250 -18.10 -6.57 18.59
N GLY A 251 -18.98 -7.29 17.89
CA GLY A 251 -20.10 -8.01 18.51
C GLY A 251 -19.71 -9.22 19.34
N MET A 252 -18.45 -9.69 19.30
CA MET A 252 -17.94 -10.85 20.05
C MET A 252 -17.31 -10.47 21.39
N GLY A 253 -17.24 -9.18 21.72
CA GLY A 253 -16.71 -8.66 22.97
C GLY A 253 -15.26 -8.16 22.90
N ASN A 254 -14.84 -7.47 23.97
CA ASN A 254 -13.57 -6.77 24.02
C ASN A 254 -12.34 -7.68 23.86
N ASP A 255 -12.37 -8.88 24.40
CA ASP A 255 -11.26 -9.83 24.30
C ASP A 255 -11.00 -10.24 22.85
N ALA A 256 -12.06 -10.44 22.04
CA ALA A 256 -11.93 -10.76 20.62
C ALA A 256 -11.38 -9.59 19.82
N VAL A 257 -11.80 -8.38 20.12
CA VAL A 257 -11.30 -7.14 19.49
C VAL A 257 -9.81 -6.96 19.79
N ASN A 258 -9.42 -7.09 21.06
CA ASN A 258 -8.03 -6.95 21.49
C ASN A 258 -7.14 -8.07 20.89
N ALA A 259 -7.60 -9.31 20.91
CA ALA A 259 -6.89 -10.43 20.29
C ALA A 259 -6.63 -10.15 18.80
N ARG A 260 -7.66 -9.72 18.05
CA ARG A 260 -7.52 -9.32 16.64
C ARG A 260 -6.52 -8.17 16.46
N ALA A 261 -6.58 -7.14 17.28
CA ALA A 261 -5.71 -5.97 17.17
C ALA A 261 -4.23 -6.36 17.36
N TYR A 262 -3.94 -7.15 18.40
CA TYR A 262 -2.57 -7.61 18.67
C TYR A 262 -2.07 -8.57 17.59
N CYS A 263 -2.91 -9.53 17.15
CA CYS A 263 -2.56 -10.43 16.07
C CYS A 263 -2.31 -9.69 14.76
N ASN A 264 -3.11 -8.67 14.39
CA ASN A 264 -2.89 -7.88 13.18
C ASN A 264 -1.52 -7.20 13.17
N THR A 265 -1.01 -6.77 14.32
CA THR A 265 0.35 -6.22 14.43
C THR A 265 1.39 -7.28 14.05
N LEU A 266 1.26 -8.52 14.52
CA LEU A 266 2.17 -9.62 14.19
C LEU A 266 2.03 -10.07 12.73
N ILE A 267 0.80 -10.18 12.22
CA ILE A 267 0.48 -10.55 10.84
C ILE A 267 1.07 -9.54 9.85
N SER A 268 1.10 -8.26 10.20
CA SER A 268 1.62 -7.20 9.32
C SER A 268 3.06 -7.46 8.87
N PHE A 269 3.90 -8.09 9.69
CA PHE A 269 5.28 -8.43 9.35
C PHE A 269 5.37 -9.48 8.23
N ALA A 270 4.54 -10.52 8.26
CA ALA A 270 4.47 -11.52 7.19
C ALA A 270 3.89 -10.90 5.91
N MET A 271 2.86 -10.07 6.04
CA MET A 271 2.21 -9.38 4.93
C MET A 271 3.15 -8.42 4.19
N ILE A 272 4.08 -7.74 4.89
CA ILE A 272 5.09 -6.87 4.27
C ILE A 272 5.94 -7.64 3.27
N PHE A 273 6.33 -8.88 3.59
CA PHE A 273 7.11 -9.73 2.68
C PHE A 273 6.32 -10.09 1.42
N SER A 274 5.06 -10.51 1.58
CA SER A 274 4.16 -10.84 0.47
C SER A 274 3.94 -9.63 -0.44
N ASN A 275 3.74 -8.43 0.13
CA ASN A 275 3.62 -7.17 -0.60
C ASN A 275 4.88 -6.83 -1.41
N ALA A 276 6.06 -6.90 -0.80
CA ALA A 276 7.34 -6.61 -1.46
C ALA A 276 7.61 -7.56 -2.63
N SER A 277 7.31 -8.85 -2.45
CA SER A 277 7.40 -9.88 -3.48
C SER A 277 6.44 -9.60 -4.65
N ALA A 278 5.18 -9.25 -4.35
CA ALA A 278 4.18 -8.91 -5.35
C ALA A 278 4.56 -7.66 -6.16
N MET A 279 5.01 -6.58 -5.51
CA MET A 279 5.47 -5.36 -6.17
C MET A 279 6.68 -5.61 -7.09
N SER A 280 7.65 -6.39 -6.62
CA SER A 280 8.82 -6.78 -7.42
C SER A 280 8.39 -7.58 -8.65
N THR A 281 7.46 -8.52 -8.47
CA THR A 281 6.93 -9.37 -9.55
C THR A 281 6.14 -8.55 -10.56
N GLN A 282 5.36 -7.55 -10.10
CA GLN A 282 4.65 -6.62 -10.97
C GLN A 282 5.59 -5.89 -11.93
N ILE A 283 6.70 -5.34 -11.42
CA ILE A 283 7.68 -4.62 -12.26
C ILE A 283 8.30 -5.57 -13.28
N ILE A 284 8.79 -6.73 -12.84
CA ILE A 284 9.44 -7.71 -13.75
C ILE A 284 8.45 -8.20 -14.81
N THR A 285 7.21 -8.50 -14.42
CA THR A 285 6.17 -8.94 -15.35
C THR A 285 5.85 -7.83 -16.36
N GLY A 286 5.73 -6.57 -15.91
CA GLY A 286 5.52 -5.43 -16.80
C GLY A 286 6.63 -5.30 -17.85
N HIS A 287 7.89 -5.38 -17.44
CA HIS A 287 9.04 -5.38 -18.38
C HIS A 287 8.99 -6.53 -19.40
N LEU A 288 8.70 -7.76 -18.96
CA LEU A 288 8.66 -8.91 -19.83
C LEU A 288 7.48 -8.85 -20.81
N VAL A 289 6.32 -8.42 -20.36
CA VAL A 289 5.12 -8.24 -21.20
C VAL A 289 5.34 -7.11 -22.20
N GLY A 290 5.92 -5.98 -21.77
CA GLY A 290 6.28 -4.89 -22.67
C GLY A 290 7.29 -5.28 -23.73
N ALA A 291 8.26 -6.14 -23.38
CA ALA A 291 9.23 -6.71 -24.33
C ALA A 291 8.62 -7.75 -25.28
N GLY A 292 7.31 -8.06 -25.17
CA GLY A 292 6.67 -9.13 -25.97
C GLY A 292 7.02 -10.55 -25.50
N LYS A 293 7.72 -10.71 -24.38
CA LYS A 293 8.18 -12.00 -23.83
C LYS A 293 7.17 -12.61 -22.87
N SER A 294 5.91 -12.79 -23.32
CA SER A 294 4.81 -13.27 -22.46
C SER A 294 5.07 -14.65 -21.85
N ASP A 295 5.71 -15.58 -22.56
CA ASP A 295 6.05 -16.90 -22.00
C ASP A 295 7.13 -16.82 -20.91
N ALA A 296 8.07 -15.89 -21.03
CA ALA A 296 9.05 -15.64 -19.97
C ALA A 296 8.36 -15.04 -18.73
N ALA A 297 7.39 -14.12 -18.91
CA ALA A 297 6.57 -13.58 -17.83
C ALA A 297 5.75 -14.68 -17.15
N TYR A 298 5.13 -15.58 -17.94
CA TYR A 298 4.40 -16.73 -17.41
C TYR A 298 5.25 -17.58 -16.47
N LYS A 299 6.40 -18.03 -16.93
CA LYS A 299 7.33 -18.86 -16.14
C LYS A 299 7.87 -18.11 -14.92
N ARG A 300 8.16 -16.81 -15.07
CA ARG A 300 8.73 -15.98 -14.00
C ARG A 300 7.80 -15.86 -12.82
N VAL A 301 6.50 -15.67 -13.03
CA VAL A 301 5.52 -15.53 -11.94
C VAL A 301 5.42 -16.81 -11.12
N PHE A 302 5.37 -17.99 -11.77
CA PHE A 302 5.40 -19.27 -11.06
C PHE A 302 6.70 -19.49 -10.30
N LYS A 303 7.85 -19.09 -10.87
CA LYS A 303 9.14 -19.17 -10.18
C LYS A 303 9.15 -18.27 -8.93
N THR A 304 8.59 -17.07 -9.03
CA THR A 304 8.48 -16.17 -7.87
C THR A 304 7.58 -16.78 -6.81
N LEU A 305 6.43 -17.33 -7.19
CA LEU A 305 5.53 -18.01 -6.25
C LEU A 305 6.25 -19.16 -5.54
N GLY A 306 6.99 -20.01 -6.28
CA GLY A 306 7.74 -21.13 -5.71
C GLY A 306 8.83 -20.71 -4.72
N THR A 307 9.31 -19.45 -4.77
CA THR A 307 10.27 -18.91 -3.80
C THR A 307 9.59 -18.13 -2.67
N SER A 308 8.52 -17.38 -2.97
CA SER A 308 7.86 -16.56 -1.95
C SER A 308 6.93 -17.37 -1.04
N MET A 309 6.24 -18.38 -1.58
CA MET A 309 5.30 -19.19 -0.80
C MET A 309 5.96 -19.90 0.39
N PRO A 310 7.07 -20.64 0.25
CA PRO A 310 7.73 -21.27 1.39
C PRO A 310 8.17 -20.27 2.46
N ILE A 311 8.66 -19.09 2.05
CA ILE A 311 9.08 -18.04 2.99
C ILE A 311 7.87 -17.48 3.73
N THR A 312 6.78 -17.18 3.02
CA THR A 312 5.53 -16.67 3.64
C THR A 312 4.97 -17.68 4.63
N VAL A 313 4.90 -18.97 4.25
CA VAL A 313 4.42 -20.03 5.13
C VAL A 313 5.33 -20.19 6.36
N ALA A 314 6.64 -20.12 6.17
CA ALA A 314 7.60 -20.19 7.28
C ALA A 314 7.42 -19.03 8.25
N LEU A 315 7.24 -17.79 7.75
CA LEU A 315 7.00 -16.61 8.58
C LEU A 315 5.66 -16.70 9.33
N ALA A 316 4.58 -17.10 8.65
CA ALA A 316 3.27 -17.27 9.28
C ALA A 316 3.28 -18.39 10.35
N SER A 317 3.95 -19.51 10.04
CA SER A 317 4.12 -20.60 11.00
C SER A 317 4.98 -20.19 12.19
N LEU A 318 6.05 -19.43 11.98
CA LEU A 318 6.88 -18.88 13.06
C LEU A 318 6.07 -17.94 13.94
N ASN A 319 5.28 -17.05 13.36
CA ASN A 319 4.37 -16.17 14.09
C ASN A 319 3.36 -16.99 14.93
N ALA A 320 2.78 -18.06 14.38
CA ALA A 320 1.84 -18.92 15.10
C ALA A 320 2.52 -19.66 16.27
N VAL A 321 3.73 -20.18 16.09
CA VAL A 321 4.51 -20.86 17.15
C VAL A 321 4.90 -19.88 18.25
N LEU A 322 5.37 -18.69 17.88
CA LEU A 322 5.80 -17.66 18.84
C LEU A 322 4.65 -16.83 19.40
N CYS A 323 3.42 -17.04 18.91
CA CYS A 323 2.24 -16.22 19.23
C CYS A 323 2.06 -16.02 20.75
N ARG A 324 2.12 -17.09 21.53
CA ARG A 324 1.97 -16.98 22.99
C ARG A 324 2.99 -16.02 23.61
N TYR A 325 4.25 -16.16 23.26
CA TYR A 325 5.33 -15.28 23.77
C TYR A 325 5.18 -13.84 23.28
N SER A 326 4.85 -13.68 22.00
CA SER A 326 4.67 -12.35 21.41
C SER A 326 3.43 -11.63 21.99
N LEU A 327 2.35 -12.33 22.29
CA LEU A 327 1.14 -11.74 22.87
C LEU A 327 1.34 -11.35 24.35
N HIS A 328 2.17 -12.07 25.09
CA HIS A 328 2.55 -11.64 26.45
C HIS A 328 3.27 -10.29 26.52
N LEU A 329 3.81 -9.78 25.41
CA LEU A 329 4.33 -8.41 25.34
C LEU A 329 3.20 -7.35 25.37
N PHE A 330 1.97 -7.73 25.06
CA PHE A 330 0.81 -6.82 24.96
C PHE A 330 -0.19 -7.02 26.10
N THR A 331 -0.31 -8.25 26.66
CA THR A 331 -1.34 -8.56 27.65
C THR A 331 -1.00 -9.83 28.46
N ASP A 332 -1.44 -9.84 29.71
CA ASP A 332 -1.38 -11.01 30.58
C ASP A 332 -2.74 -11.76 30.61
N ASN A 333 -3.76 -11.29 29.85
CA ASN A 333 -5.08 -11.95 29.81
C ASN A 333 -5.00 -13.25 28.98
N GLU A 334 -5.03 -14.40 29.65
CA GLU A 334 -4.95 -15.73 29.03
C GLU A 334 -6.08 -15.99 28.02
N ASN A 335 -7.26 -15.36 28.17
CA ASN A 335 -8.34 -15.52 27.20
C ASN A 335 -7.98 -14.83 25.87
N ILE A 336 -7.42 -13.61 25.91
CA ILE A 336 -6.95 -12.89 24.72
C ILE A 336 -5.83 -13.69 24.05
N ILE A 337 -4.89 -14.24 24.82
CA ILE A 337 -3.78 -15.05 24.30
C ILE A 337 -4.30 -16.31 23.61
N ARG A 338 -5.27 -17.01 24.21
CA ARG A 338 -5.90 -18.19 23.61
C ARG A 338 -6.61 -17.86 22.29
N LEU A 339 -7.40 -16.78 22.26
CA LEU A 339 -8.07 -16.32 21.04
C LEU A 339 -7.03 -15.95 19.98
N GLY A 340 -5.96 -15.28 20.35
CA GLY A 340 -4.85 -14.93 19.46
C GLY A 340 -4.15 -16.13 18.86
N GLN A 341 -3.92 -17.19 19.62
CA GLN A 341 -3.34 -18.44 19.10
C GLN A 341 -4.26 -19.07 18.04
N MET A 342 -5.57 -19.08 18.26
CA MET A 342 -6.54 -19.58 17.27
C MET A 342 -6.54 -18.73 15.99
N ILE A 343 -6.46 -17.40 16.13
CA ILE A 343 -6.32 -16.47 15.00
C ILE A 343 -5.05 -16.79 14.19
N MET A 344 -3.90 -16.93 14.86
CA MET A 344 -2.62 -17.13 14.17
C MET A 344 -2.51 -18.48 13.47
N ILE A 345 -3.18 -19.52 13.97
CA ILE A 345 -3.29 -20.81 13.27
C ILE A 345 -4.13 -20.64 11.99
N ALA A 346 -5.27 -19.94 12.07
CA ALA A 346 -6.11 -19.67 10.90
C ALA A 346 -5.38 -18.77 9.89
N ASP A 347 -4.54 -17.83 10.36
CA ASP A 347 -3.79 -16.89 9.53
C ASP A 347 -2.73 -17.58 8.65
N ILE A 348 -2.21 -18.75 9.01
CA ILE A 348 -1.33 -19.53 8.13
C ILE A 348 -2.03 -19.79 6.79
N PHE A 349 -3.30 -20.14 6.79
CA PHE A 349 -4.08 -20.37 5.57
C PHE A 349 -4.42 -19.06 4.87
N VAL A 350 -4.67 -17.99 5.62
CA VAL A 350 -4.84 -16.63 5.04
C VAL A 350 -3.59 -16.22 4.29
N GLU A 351 -2.40 -16.39 4.87
CA GLU A 351 -1.13 -16.00 4.24
C GLU A 351 -0.79 -16.86 3.00
N ILE A 352 -1.13 -18.13 3.00
CA ILE A 352 -1.02 -18.99 1.81
C ILE A 352 -1.87 -18.43 0.68
N GLY A 353 -3.15 -18.17 0.94
CA GLY A 353 -4.07 -17.58 -0.03
C GLY A 353 -3.63 -16.19 -0.48
N ARG A 354 -3.20 -15.34 0.46
CA ARG A 354 -2.72 -13.99 0.21
C ARG A 354 -1.47 -13.97 -0.68
N CYS A 355 -0.50 -14.85 -0.44
CA CYS A 355 0.69 -14.96 -1.27
C CYS A 355 0.34 -15.34 -2.72
N LEU A 356 -0.58 -16.29 -2.92
CA LEU A 356 -1.13 -16.65 -4.23
C LEU A 356 -1.79 -15.43 -4.87
N ASN A 357 -2.76 -14.86 -4.19
CA ASN A 357 -3.58 -13.76 -4.66
C ASN A 357 -2.72 -12.54 -5.05
N MET A 358 -1.89 -12.05 -4.14
CA MET A 358 -1.05 -10.87 -4.39
C MET A 358 -0.09 -11.06 -5.56
N THR A 359 0.53 -12.25 -5.68
CA THR A 359 1.49 -12.55 -6.76
C THR A 359 0.79 -12.52 -8.12
N PHE A 360 -0.35 -13.18 -8.27
CA PHE A 360 -1.05 -13.26 -9.55
C PHE A 360 -1.83 -11.99 -9.88
N VAL A 361 -2.47 -11.35 -8.92
CA VAL A 361 -3.18 -10.07 -9.12
C VAL A 361 -2.22 -8.98 -9.58
N SER A 362 -1.07 -8.82 -8.91
CA SER A 362 -0.05 -7.84 -9.32
C SER A 362 0.49 -8.14 -10.71
N SER A 363 0.68 -9.41 -11.05
CA SER A 363 1.13 -9.85 -12.37
C SER A 363 0.07 -9.61 -13.46
N LEU A 364 -1.21 -9.85 -13.17
CA LEU A 364 -2.33 -9.57 -14.09
C LEU A 364 -2.44 -8.07 -14.36
N LYS A 365 -2.36 -7.23 -13.31
CA LYS A 365 -2.33 -5.77 -13.45
C LYS A 365 -1.15 -5.32 -14.33
N ALA A 366 0.04 -5.86 -14.08
CA ALA A 366 1.24 -5.59 -14.86
C ALA A 366 1.12 -6.04 -16.33
N ALA A 367 0.32 -7.05 -16.61
CA ALA A 367 0.05 -7.53 -17.95
C ALA A 367 -1.10 -6.79 -18.67
N GLY A 368 -1.77 -5.84 -18.00
CA GLY A 368 -2.91 -5.07 -18.54
C GLY A 368 -4.28 -5.72 -18.29
N ALA A 369 -4.35 -6.80 -17.52
CA ALA A 369 -5.60 -7.49 -17.17
C ALA A 369 -6.14 -7.04 -15.80
N TYR A 370 -6.36 -5.76 -15.61
CA TYR A 370 -6.68 -5.12 -14.32
C TYR A 370 -8.16 -5.20 -13.91
N ILE A 371 -9.08 -5.43 -14.83
CA ILE A 371 -10.53 -5.53 -14.53
C ILE A 371 -10.86 -6.86 -13.85
N PHE A 372 -10.24 -7.97 -14.30
CA PHE A 372 -10.53 -9.29 -13.77
C PHE A 372 -10.23 -9.42 -12.26
N PRO A 373 -9.08 -8.94 -11.75
CA PRO A 373 -8.82 -8.92 -10.30
C PRO A 373 -9.86 -8.13 -9.50
N LEU A 374 -10.31 -6.97 -10.00
CA LEU A 374 -11.35 -6.17 -9.35
C LEU A 374 -12.66 -6.96 -9.21
N ILE A 375 -13.14 -7.57 -10.30
CA ILE A 375 -14.41 -8.35 -10.28
C ILE A 375 -14.27 -9.52 -9.31
N MET A 376 -13.16 -10.26 -9.36
CA MET A 376 -12.91 -11.38 -8.46
C MET A 376 -12.76 -10.93 -7.01
N GLY A 377 -12.12 -9.77 -6.76
CA GLY A 377 -12.03 -9.17 -5.43
C GLY A 377 -13.43 -8.90 -4.85
N ILE A 378 -14.31 -8.25 -5.61
CA ILE A 378 -15.68 -7.97 -5.15
C ILE A 378 -16.43 -9.27 -4.87
N LEU A 379 -16.45 -10.20 -5.83
CA LEU A 379 -17.22 -11.44 -5.70
C LEU A 379 -16.72 -12.33 -4.56
N CYS A 380 -15.42 -12.49 -4.41
CA CYS A 380 -14.85 -13.35 -3.37
C CYS A 380 -14.92 -12.70 -1.99
N ASN A 381 -14.55 -11.42 -1.83
CA ASN A 381 -14.62 -10.75 -0.52
C ASN A 381 -16.04 -10.76 0.05
N TRP A 382 -17.03 -10.34 -0.75
CA TRP A 382 -18.41 -10.18 -0.29
C TRP A 382 -19.23 -11.47 -0.40
N GLY A 383 -19.02 -12.25 -1.46
CA GLY A 383 -19.75 -13.51 -1.69
C GLY A 383 -19.23 -14.68 -0.87
N LEU A 384 -17.91 -14.83 -0.72
CA LEU A 384 -17.31 -15.97 -0.04
C LEU A 384 -16.77 -15.60 1.35
N GLY A 385 -15.88 -14.61 1.42
CA GLY A 385 -15.18 -14.26 2.66
C GLY A 385 -16.15 -13.77 3.75
N LEU A 386 -17.05 -12.84 3.40
CA LEU A 386 -18.01 -12.29 4.35
C LEU A 386 -19.02 -13.36 4.80
N THR A 387 -19.59 -14.10 3.85
CA THR A 387 -20.59 -15.14 4.17
C THR A 387 -19.98 -16.28 4.97
N ALA A 388 -18.79 -16.79 4.58
CA ALA A 388 -18.12 -17.84 5.34
C ALA A 388 -17.68 -17.34 6.72
N GLY A 389 -17.13 -16.14 6.83
CA GLY A 389 -16.74 -15.53 8.10
C GLY A 389 -17.93 -15.35 9.04
N TYR A 390 -19.05 -14.81 8.55
CA TYR A 390 -20.28 -14.68 9.34
C TYR A 390 -20.84 -16.05 9.75
N THR A 391 -20.94 -16.99 8.82
CA THR A 391 -21.50 -18.31 9.10
C THR A 391 -20.66 -19.07 10.13
N VAL A 392 -19.35 -19.15 9.94
CA VAL A 392 -18.47 -19.91 10.83
C VAL A 392 -18.22 -19.14 12.14
N GLY A 393 -17.96 -17.84 12.04
CA GLY A 393 -17.61 -17.02 13.21
C GLY A 393 -18.81 -16.70 14.10
N VAL A 394 -19.95 -16.32 13.51
CA VAL A 394 -21.13 -15.84 14.25
C VAL A 394 -22.18 -16.94 14.41
N LEU A 395 -22.67 -17.55 13.30
CA LEU A 395 -23.77 -18.52 13.38
C LEU A 395 -23.36 -19.86 14.05
N PHE A 396 -22.16 -20.36 13.72
CA PHE A 396 -21.65 -21.58 14.35
C PHE A 396 -20.94 -21.32 15.69
N GLY A 397 -20.78 -20.08 16.09
CA GLY A 397 -20.21 -19.71 17.38
C GLY A 397 -18.71 -19.97 17.54
N VAL A 398 -17.96 -20.20 16.44
CA VAL A 398 -16.50 -20.42 16.50
C VAL A 398 -15.74 -19.14 16.93
N GLY A 399 -16.41 -18.00 16.88
CA GLY A 399 -15.85 -16.71 17.28
C GLY A 399 -14.86 -16.12 16.27
N VAL A 400 -13.88 -15.37 16.77
CA VAL A 400 -12.96 -14.60 15.92
C VAL A 400 -12.13 -15.51 14.99
N ALA A 401 -11.78 -16.72 15.39
CA ALA A 401 -11.07 -17.67 14.52
C ALA A 401 -11.91 -18.08 13.30
N GLY A 402 -13.23 -18.17 13.45
CA GLY A 402 -14.16 -18.41 12.35
C GLY A 402 -14.21 -17.25 11.34
N ILE A 403 -14.05 -16.00 11.80
CA ILE A 403 -13.91 -14.83 10.92
C ILE A 403 -12.63 -14.96 10.05
N TYR A 404 -11.51 -15.38 10.67
CA TYR A 404 -10.25 -15.60 9.93
C TYR A 404 -10.33 -16.81 8.99
N ALA A 405 -11.06 -17.86 9.34
CA ALA A 405 -11.35 -18.97 8.43
C ALA A 405 -12.13 -18.51 7.18
N GLY A 406 -13.08 -17.58 7.34
CA GLY A 406 -13.76 -16.92 6.21
C GLY A 406 -12.79 -16.12 5.34
N THR A 407 -11.89 -15.36 5.93
CA THR A 407 -10.82 -14.64 5.22
C THR A 407 -9.89 -15.60 4.48
N ALA A 408 -9.51 -16.72 5.11
CA ALA A 408 -8.71 -17.77 4.47
C ALA A 408 -9.42 -18.37 3.26
N THR A 409 -10.72 -18.62 3.37
CA THR A 409 -11.56 -19.13 2.28
C THR A 409 -11.55 -18.18 1.09
N ASP A 410 -11.78 -16.86 1.33
CA ASP A 410 -11.69 -15.83 0.30
C ASP A 410 -10.31 -15.80 -0.37
N GLU A 411 -9.26 -15.62 0.41
CA GLU A 411 -7.91 -15.45 -0.12
C GLU A 411 -7.42 -16.69 -0.90
N CYS A 412 -7.71 -17.90 -0.40
CA CYS A 412 -7.34 -19.14 -1.07
C CYS A 412 -8.13 -19.34 -2.38
N ILE A 413 -9.46 -19.22 -2.34
CA ILE A 413 -10.30 -19.44 -3.53
C ILE A 413 -9.99 -18.37 -4.58
N ARG A 414 -9.92 -17.10 -4.19
CA ARG A 414 -9.56 -15.99 -5.08
C ARG A 414 -8.16 -16.18 -5.65
N GLY A 415 -7.19 -16.57 -4.81
CA GLY A 415 -5.84 -16.89 -5.23
C GLY A 415 -5.79 -17.99 -6.29
N LEU A 416 -6.54 -19.07 -6.11
CA LEU A 416 -6.65 -20.17 -7.09
C LEU A 416 -7.33 -19.73 -8.39
N ILE A 417 -8.39 -18.92 -8.32
CA ILE A 417 -9.09 -18.41 -9.50
C ILE A 417 -8.17 -17.51 -10.35
N VAL A 418 -7.44 -16.58 -9.71
CA VAL A 418 -6.52 -15.68 -10.44
C VAL A 418 -5.30 -16.44 -10.96
N MET A 419 -4.81 -17.45 -10.24
CA MET A 419 -3.77 -18.36 -10.70
C MET A 419 -4.26 -19.15 -11.92
N TYR A 420 -5.46 -19.71 -11.92
CA TYR A 420 -6.05 -20.44 -13.05
C TYR A 420 -6.22 -19.53 -14.27
N TYR A 421 -6.65 -18.27 -14.06
CA TYR A 421 -6.74 -17.29 -15.15
C TYR A 421 -5.37 -17.01 -15.77
N TRP A 422 -4.32 -16.90 -14.93
CA TRP A 422 -2.93 -16.77 -15.37
C TRP A 422 -2.46 -18.02 -16.13
N TYR A 423 -2.70 -19.20 -15.57
CA TYR A 423 -2.35 -20.50 -16.16
C TYR A 423 -2.97 -20.68 -17.55
N LYS A 424 -4.25 -20.33 -17.74
CA LYS A 424 -4.94 -20.38 -19.02
C LYS A 424 -4.49 -19.29 -20.01
N LYS A 425 -3.51 -18.48 -19.66
CA LYS A 425 -2.92 -17.43 -20.51
C LYS A 425 -3.97 -16.40 -21.03
N LYS A 426 -5.11 -16.21 -20.33
CA LYS A 426 -6.19 -15.28 -20.73
C LYS A 426 -5.79 -13.81 -20.69
N TRP A 427 -4.60 -13.50 -20.18
CA TRP A 427 -3.99 -12.17 -20.14
C TRP A 427 -3.08 -11.87 -21.34
N TYR A 428 -2.77 -12.87 -22.19
CA TYR A 428 -1.95 -12.66 -23.38
C TYR A 428 -2.61 -11.64 -24.32
N GLY A 429 -1.81 -10.76 -24.89
CA GLY A 429 -2.28 -9.72 -25.82
C GLY A 429 -2.94 -8.51 -25.15
N LYS A 430 -3.01 -8.42 -23.80
CA LYS A 430 -3.57 -7.27 -23.05
C LYS A 430 -2.53 -6.21 -22.72
N SER A 431 -1.32 -6.27 -23.32
CA SER A 431 -0.29 -5.24 -23.13
C SER A 431 -0.83 -3.83 -23.39
N VAL A 432 -0.40 -2.88 -22.56
CA VAL A 432 -0.78 -1.44 -22.68
C VAL A 432 -0.02 -0.78 -23.83
N VAL A 433 1.10 -1.38 -24.26
CA VAL A 433 1.89 -0.91 -25.39
C VAL A 433 1.27 -1.44 -26.68
N GLU A 434 0.88 -0.55 -27.58
CA GLU A 434 0.25 -0.92 -28.86
C GLU A 434 1.25 -1.61 -29.78
N LYS A 435 0.79 -2.73 -30.41
CA LYS A 435 1.62 -3.48 -31.37
C LYS A 435 1.92 -2.71 -32.67
N ASN A 436 1.10 -1.71 -33.01
CA ASN A 436 1.18 -0.99 -34.28
C ASN A 436 2.19 0.17 -34.30
N ASP A 437 2.82 0.49 -33.19
CA ASP A 437 3.93 1.42 -33.16
C ASP A 437 5.26 0.74 -33.48
N LYS A 438 5.28 -0.24 -34.39
CA LYS A 438 6.55 -0.66 -34.98
C LYS A 438 7.16 0.58 -35.64
N VAL A 439 8.28 0.99 -35.08
CA VAL A 439 9.19 1.99 -35.61
C VAL A 439 9.13 1.97 -37.13
N LYS A 440 8.65 3.04 -37.76
CA LYS A 440 9.15 3.47 -39.04
C LYS A 440 10.61 3.86 -38.80
N THR A 441 11.49 2.90 -38.66
CA THR A 441 12.90 3.10 -38.94
C THR A 441 12.94 3.33 -40.43
N GLY A 442 12.87 4.61 -40.82
CA GLY A 442 13.17 5.07 -42.13
C GLY A 442 14.57 4.58 -42.49
N GLY A 443 14.63 3.71 -43.42
CA GLY A 443 15.81 3.57 -44.26
C GLY A 443 15.95 4.87 -45.06
N GLY A 444 17.12 5.40 -45.05
CA GLY A 444 17.58 6.53 -45.81
C GLY A 444 18.95 6.90 -45.32
#